data_ba4c94a59e37bc2389c25c35d25fc07d
#
_entry.id   ba4c94a59e37bc2389c25c35d25fc07d
#
_cell.length_a   1.000
_cell.length_b   1.000
_cell.length_c   1.000
_cell.angle_alpha   90.00
_cell.angle_beta   90.00
_cell.angle_gamma   90.00
#
_symmetry.space_group_name_H-M   'P 1'
#
loop_
_entity.id
_entity.type
_entity.pdbx_description
1 polymer ?
#
loop_
_entity_poly.entity_id
_entity_poly.type
_entity_poly.pdbx_seq_one_letter_code
_entity_poly.pdbx_strand_id
1 'polypeptide(L)'
;VKNFLQSKKKIYCVNPFKSKIFGMQSFKNIRDINDKIDLAIIAVPAKIVLDIVLDCVNKKVKGIIIVSSGFGETGEKGKELENKIKEVADKAKIPLIGPNCLGIINLNQGLNASFAPFTPKKGNVALLSQSGALIDALIDISGEDNLGFSKIVSYGNESQVDLTQFLQYFKNAAVAQPISSMLPF
;
A
#
# COMPACT_ATOMS: atom_id res chain seq x y z
N VAL A 1 9.29 -3.79 4.61
CA VAL A 1 10.50 -4.02 3.78
C VAL A 1 10.75 -5.50 3.56
N LYS A 2 10.76 -6.35 4.61
CA LYS A 2 11.10 -7.79 4.48
C LYS A 2 10.29 -8.51 3.40
N ASN A 3 8.96 -8.30 3.36
CA ASN A 3 8.08 -8.92 2.37
C ASN A 3 8.36 -8.41 0.94
N PHE A 4 8.70 -7.13 0.84
CA PHE A 4 9.07 -6.52 -0.44
C PHE A 4 10.35 -7.11 -1.03
N LEU A 5 11.31 -7.48 -0.20
CA LEU A 5 12.59 -8.08 -0.65
C LEU A 5 12.39 -9.39 -1.42
N GLN A 6 11.26 -10.06 -1.22
CA GLN A 6 10.91 -11.26 -1.95
C GLN A 6 10.36 -10.96 -3.36
N SER A 7 10.00 -9.70 -3.64
CA SER A 7 9.54 -9.29 -4.96
C SER A 7 10.72 -9.05 -5.90
N LYS A 8 10.56 -9.39 -7.19
CA LYS A 8 11.57 -9.08 -8.23
C LYS A 8 11.55 -7.60 -8.66
N LYS A 9 11.03 -6.70 -7.82
CA LYS A 9 10.90 -5.27 -8.12
C LYS A 9 12.08 -4.50 -7.56
N LYS A 10 12.44 -3.38 -8.19
CA LYS A 10 13.45 -2.47 -7.69
C LYS A 10 12.91 -1.73 -6.47
N ILE A 11 13.64 -1.78 -5.36
CA ILE A 11 13.20 -1.25 -4.07
C ILE A 11 14.16 -0.18 -3.62
N TYR A 12 13.62 0.91 -3.11
CA TYR A 12 14.35 1.99 -2.46
C TYR A 12 13.89 2.14 -1.03
N CYS A 13 14.82 2.16 -0.10
CA CYS A 13 14.55 2.48 1.30
C CYS A 13 14.74 3.96 1.53
N VAL A 14 13.79 4.58 2.25
CA VAL A 14 13.87 5.99 2.66
C VAL A 14 13.81 6.07 4.17
N ASN A 15 14.84 6.61 4.79
CA ASN A 15 14.87 6.86 6.23
C ASN A 15 15.92 7.93 6.54
N PRO A 16 15.53 9.06 7.19
CA PRO A 16 16.47 10.15 7.45
C PRO A 16 17.57 9.82 8.47
N PHE A 17 17.36 8.77 9.28
CA PHE A 17 18.25 8.43 10.41
C PHE A 17 19.16 7.23 10.13
N LYS A 18 18.81 6.37 9.19
CA LYS A 18 19.54 5.14 8.89
C LYS A 18 20.12 5.19 7.47
N SER A 19 21.43 4.98 7.35
CA SER A 19 22.10 4.90 6.05
C SER A 19 21.86 3.57 5.32
N LYS A 20 21.51 2.51 6.07
CA LYS A 20 21.18 1.19 5.50
C LYS A 20 19.98 0.56 6.20
N ILE A 21 19.13 -0.11 5.43
CA ILE A 21 17.98 -0.90 5.90
C ILE A 21 18.02 -2.26 5.19
N PHE A 22 18.08 -3.36 5.94
CA PHE A 22 18.25 -4.72 5.41
C PHE A 22 19.39 -4.84 4.38
N GLY A 23 20.52 -4.20 4.66
CA GLY A 23 21.70 -4.22 3.78
C GLY A 23 21.63 -3.26 2.58
N MET A 24 20.47 -2.73 2.25
CA MET A 24 20.28 -1.76 1.16
C MET A 24 20.60 -0.34 1.60
N GLN A 25 21.17 0.45 0.71
CA GLN A 25 21.34 1.88 0.93
C GLN A 25 19.98 2.56 1.16
N SER A 26 19.91 3.44 2.15
CA SER A 26 18.73 4.24 2.44
C SER A 26 18.97 5.70 2.03
N PHE A 27 17.97 6.29 1.40
CA PHE A 27 17.92 7.71 1.06
C PHE A 27 17.35 8.50 2.22
N LYS A 28 17.77 9.74 2.40
CA LYS A 28 17.19 10.61 3.45
C LYS A 28 15.77 11.05 3.12
N ASN A 29 15.50 11.29 1.83
CA ASN A 29 14.20 11.69 1.32
C ASN A 29 13.92 10.99 -0.01
N ILE A 30 12.64 10.79 -0.37
CA ILE A 30 12.23 10.23 -1.66
C ILE A 30 12.72 11.09 -2.85
N ARG A 31 12.90 12.39 -2.64
CA ARG A 31 13.41 13.33 -3.65
C ARG A 31 14.87 13.06 -4.03
N ASP A 32 15.62 12.43 -3.14
CA ASP A 32 17.04 12.08 -3.39
C ASP A 32 17.19 10.88 -4.34
N ILE A 33 16.12 10.18 -4.64
CA ILE A 33 16.12 9.06 -5.57
C ILE A 33 16.02 9.59 -7.00
N ASN A 34 16.97 9.29 -7.86
CA ASN A 34 16.95 9.75 -9.26
C ASN A 34 15.91 9.04 -10.13
N ASP A 35 15.58 7.80 -9.80
CA ASP A 35 14.65 6.98 -10.59
C ASP A 35 13.19 7.42 -10.43
N LYS A 36 12.36 7.04 -11.40
CA LYS A 36 10.90 7.13 -11.28
C LYS A 36 10.41 6.12 -10.27
N ILE A 37 9.44 6.52 -9.46
CA ILE A 37 8.84 5.67 -8.42
C ILE A 37 7.39 5.39 -8.79
N ASP A 38 7.04 4.11 -8.94
CA ASP A 38 5.67 3.74 -9.24
C ASP A 38 4.81 3.68 -7.97
N LEU A 39 5.34 3.17 -6.87
CA LEU A 39 4.58 2.98 -5.63
C LEU A 39 5.41 3.46 -4.43
N ALA A 40 4.81 4.32 -3.61
CA ALA A 40 5.34 4.70 -2.30
C ALA A 40 4.54 4.00 -1.19
N ILE A 41 5.25 3.38 -0.23
CA ILE A 41 4.63 2.80 0.96
C ILE A 41 5.10 3.58 2.16
N ILE A 42 4.16 4.18 2.87
CA ILE A 42 4.40 5.07 3.99
C ILE A 42 4.10 4.33 5.29
N ALA A 43 5.14 4.18 6.12
CA ALA A 43 5.11 3.50 7.41
C ALA A 43 5.85 4.33 8.46
N VAL A 44 5.31 5.50 8.79
CA VAL A 44 5.90 6.49 9.71
C VAL A 44 4.81 7.04 10.64
N PRO A 45 5.16 7.71 11.76
CA PRO A 45 4.16 8.34 12.62
C PRO A 45 3.21 9.28 11.86
N ALA A 46 1.92 9.23 12.14
CA ALA A 46 0.86 9.97 11.42
C ALA A 46 1.18 11.47 11.23
N LYS A 47 1.75 12.11 12.25
CA LYS A 47 2.09 13.55 12.25
C LYS A 47 3.00 14.02 11.11
N ILE A 48 3.79 13.12 10.53
CA ILE A 48 4.72 13.46 9.43
C ILE A 48 4.27 12.90 8.08
N VAL A 49 3.13 12.17 8.03
CA VAL A 49 2.66 11.53 6.79
C VAL A 49 2.31 12.57 5.73
N LEU A 50 1.68 13.68 6.11
CA LEU A 50 1.29 14.73 5.15
C LEU A 50 2.50 15.29 4.39
N ASP A 51 3.59 15.57 5.07
CA ASP A 51 4.82 16.08 4.45
C ASP A 51 5.42 15.06 3.48
N ILE A 52 5.38 13.77 3.86
CA ILE A 52 5.86 12.70 2.99
C ILE A 52 4.96 12.52 1.76
N VAL A 53 3.64 12.66 1.91
CA VAL A 53 2.71 12.63 0.77
C VAL A 53 2.99 13.79 -0.18
N LEU A 54 3.26 15.00 0.32
CA LEU A 54 3.68 16.14 -0.50
C LEU A 54 5.00 15.85 -1.25
N ASP A 55 5.97 15.22 -0.59
CA ASP A 55 7.20 14.79 -1.24
C ASP A 55 6.95 13.72 -2.33
N CYS A 56 6.03 12.80 -2.09
CA CYS A 56 5.60 11.80 -3.09
C CYS A 56 4.93 12.47 -4.30
N VAL A 57 4.07 13.47 -4.08
CA VAL A 57 3.44 14.25 -5.15
C VAL A 57 4.48 14.98 -6.00
N ASN A 58 5.44 15.66 -5.36
CA ASN A 58 6.53 16.35 -6.05
C ASN A 58 7.41 15.38 -6.85
N LYS A 59 7.58 14.15 -6.34
CA LYS A 59 8.28 13.05 -7.02
C LYS A 59 7.48 12.43 -8.15
N LYS A 60 6.18 12.74 -8.26
CA LYS A 60 5.24 12.19 -9.25
C LYS A 60 5.15 10.66 -9.15
N VAL A 61 5.02 10.13 -7.92
CA VAL A 61 4.75 8.70 -7.75
C VAL A 61 3.38 8.36 -8.36
N LYS A 62 3.22 7.11 -8.81
CA LYS A 62 1.96 6.68 -9.46
C LYS A 62 0.92 6.15 -8.48
N GLY A 63 1.30 5.86 -7.24
CA GLY A 63 0.40 5.41 -6.20
C GLY A 63 1.02 5.48 -4.82
N ILE A 64 0.18 5.59 -3.80
CA ILE A 64 0.59 5.67 -2.40
C ILE A 64 -0.20 4.65 -1.58
N ILE A 65 0.49 3.95 -0.69
CA ILE A 65 -0.12 3.13 0.37
C ILE A 65 0.33 3.69 1.71
N ILE A 66 -0.62 4.02 2.58
CA ILE A 66 -0.33 4.47 3.95
C ILE A 66 -0.73 3.36 4.92
N VAL A 67 0.27 2.66 5.45
CA VAL A 67 0.03 1.61 6.47
C VAL A 67 -0.08 2.17 7.88
N SER A 68 0.43 3.36 8.10
CA SER A 68 0.38 4.06 9.39
C SER A 68 -1.05 4.25 9.88
N SER A 69 -1.25 4.09 11.19
CA SER A 69 -2.46 4.46 11.93
C SER A 69 -2.32 5.82 12.60
N GLY A 70 -3.40 6.31 13.25
CA GLY A 70 -3.43 7.61 13.92
C GLY A 70 -4.21 8.67 13.13
N PHE A 71 -5.22 8.24 12.39
CA PHE A 71 -6.06 9.07 11.51
C PHE A 71 -7.53 9.03 11.96
N GLY A 72 -8.48 8.91 11.06
CA GLY A 72 -9.91 8.97 11.35
C GLY A 72 -10.38 7.98 12.42
N GLU A 73 -9.72 6.85 12.58
CA GLU A 73 -9.99 5.87 13.63
C GLU A 73 -9.66 6.39 15.06
N THR A 74 -8.92 7.48 15.19
CA THR A 74 -8.56 8.08 16.49
C THR A 74 -9.41 9.28 16.87
N GLY A 75 -10.40 9.66 16.04
CA GLY A 75 -11.31 10.78 16.27
C GLY A 75 -11.07 11.98 15.36
N GLU A 76 -11.70 13.13 15.73
CA GLU A 76 -11.80 14.32 14.84
C GLU A 76 -10.44 14.84 14.33
N LYS A 77 -9.45 15.01 15.20
CA LYS A 77 -8.12 15.49 14.81
C LYS A 77 -7.43 14.57 13.81
N GLY A 78 -7.60 13.26 14.00
CA GLY A 78 -7.09 12.27 13.06
C GLY A 78 -7.82 12.34 11.73
N LYS A 79 -9.14 12.56 11.76
CA LYS A 79 -9.96 12.72 10.54
C LYS A 79 -9.62 13.98 9.75
N GLU A 80 -9.34 15.08 10.43
CA GLU A 80 -8.87 16.32 9.78
C GLU A 80 -7.54 16.09 9.03
N LEU A 81 -6.59 15.37 9.66
CA LEU A 81 -5.32 15.04 9.01
C LEU A 81 -5.54 14.12 7.79
N GLU A 82 -6.39 13.11 7.94
CA GLU A 82 -6.77 12.21 6.85
C GLU A 82 -7.38 12.96 5.66
N ASN A 83 -8.30 13.90 5.92
CA ASN A 83 -8.92 14.73 4.90
C ASN A 83 -7.90 15.61 4.16
N LYS A 84 -6.94 16.21 4.87
CA LYS A 84 -5.85 16.99 4.25
C LYS A 84 -5.00 16.14 3.31
N ILE A 85 -4.66 14.92 3.73
CA ILE A 85 -3.89 13.97 2.92
C ILE A 85 -4.67 13.57 1.67
N LYS A 86 -5.97 13.26 1.83
CA LYS A 86 -6.88 12.97 0.72
C LYS A 86 -6.91 14.11 -0.29
N GLU A 87 -7.12 15.35 0.16
CA GLU A 87 -7.15 16.53 -0.72
C GLU A 87 -5.86 16.68 -1.54
N VAL A 88 -4.70 16.45 -0.93
CA VAL A 88 -3.41 16.53 -1.63
C VAL A 88 -3.32 15.44 -2.70
N ALA A 89 -3.71 14.22 -2.39
CA ALA A 89 -3.69 13.10 -3.33
C ALA A 89 -4.69 13.31 -4.48
N ASP A 90 -5.91 13.78 -4.18
CA ASP A 90 -6.95 14.07 -5.17
C ASP A 90 -6.51 15.17 -6.15
N LYS A 91 -5.97 16.28 -5.64
CA LYS A 91 -5.45 17.40 -6.47
C LYS A 91 -4.31 16.93 -7.40
N ALA A 92 -3.47 16.02 -6.91
CA ALA A 92 -2.38 15.44 -7.68
C ALA A 92 -2.83 14.28 -8.59
N LYS A 93 -4.06 13.81 -8.46
CA LYS A 93 -4.60 12.62 -9.14
C LYS A 93 -3.75 11.37 -8.89
N ILE A 94 -3.23 11.23 -7.67
CA ILE A 94 -2.45 10.06 -7.25
C ILE A 94 -3.35 9.20 -6.36
N PRO A 95 -3.63 7.95 -6.76
CA PRO A 95 -4.44 7.05 -5.93
C PRO A 95 -3.74 6.70 -4.63
N LEU A 96 -4.53 6.71 -3.56
CA LEU A 96 -4.09 6.49 -2.20
C LEU A 96 -4.93 5.40 -1.53
N ILE A 97 -4.25 4.36 -1.05
CA ILE A 97 -4.83 3.25 -0.28
C ILE A 97 -4.50 3.43 1.20
N GLY A 98 -5.47 3.20 2.05
CA GLY A 98 -5.38 3.44 3.49
C GLY A 98 -5.96 4.81 3.87
N PRO A 99 -5.48 5.45 4.95
CA PRO A 99 -4.48 4.95 5.90
C PRO A 99 -4.95 3.78 6.76
N ASN A 100 -4.15 3.40 7.75
CA ASN A 100 -4.47 2.33 8.69
C ASN A 100 -4.80 1.00 8.02
N CYS A 101 -3.96 0.58 7.08
CA CYS A 101 -4.17 -0.65 6.30
C CYS A 101 -2.98 -1.61 6.42
N LEU A 102 -3.21 -2.90 6.23
CA LEU A 102 -2.16 -3.92 6.15
C LEU A 102 -1.30 -3.76 4.90
N GLY A 103 -1.85 -3.18 3.84
CA GLY A 103 -1.24 -3.05 2.53
C GLY A 103 -1.86 -3.97 1.48
N ILE A 104 -1.12 -4.26 0.42
CA ILE A 104 -1.59 -5.07 -0.71
C ILE A 104 -0.65 -6.23 -1.01
N ILE A 105 -1.22 -7.35 -1.46
CA ILE A 105 -0.49 -8.49 -2.00
C ILE A 105 -1.06 -8.81 -3.38
N ASN A 106 -0.19 -8.91 -4.38
CA ASN A 106 -0.56 -9.37 -5.73
C ASN A 106 0.32 -10.55 -6.12
N LEU A 107 -0.20 -11.75 -5.90
CA LEU A 107 0.54 -13.00 -6.11
C LEU A 107 0.77 -13.29 -7.59
N ASN A 108 -0.10 -12.77 -8.48
CA ASN A 108 0.09 -12.92 -9.92
C ASN A 108 1.32 -12.14 -10.43
N GLN A 109 1.65 -11.02 -9.77
CA GLN A 109 2.80 -10.18 -10.10
C GLN A 109 3.99 -10.38 -9.17
N GLY A 110 3.90 -11.31 -8.19
CA GLY A 110 4.94 -11.54 -7.19
C GLY A 110 5.19 -10.31 -6.32
N LEU A 111 4.16 -9.51 -6.02
CA LEU A 111 4.25 -8.31 -5.20
C LEU A 111 3.63 -8.58 -3.83
N ASN A 112 4.41 -8.36 -2.76
CA ASN A 112 3.89 -8.29 -1.39
C ASN A 112 4.26 -6.94 -0.77
N ALA A 113 3.35 -5.98 -0.91
CA ALA A 113 3.41 -4.62 -0.41
C ALA A 113 2.62 -4.48 0.91
N SER A 114 2.81 -5.43 1.81
CA SER A 114 2.13 -5.50 3.10
C SER A 114 3.10 -5.77 4.24
N PHE A 115 2.60 -5.65 5.47
CA PHE A 115 3.30 -6.15 6.66
C PHE A 115 2.73 -7.46 7.20
N ALA A 116 1.93 -8.19 6.40
CA ALA A 116 1.48 -9.53 6.74
C ALA A 116 2.65 -10.43 7.16
N PRO A 117 2.46 -11.34 8.13
CA PRO A 117 3.54 -12.17 8.68
C PRO A 117 4.18 -13.08 7.64
N PHE A 118 3.43 -13.49 6.64
CA PHE A 118 3.92 -14.34 5.53
C PHE A 118 3.16 -14.08 4.23
N THR A 119 3.68 -14.62 3.13
CA THR A 119 3.05 -14.51 1.81
C THR A 119 2.20 -15.78 1.58
N PRO A 120 0.89 -15.65 1.35
CA PRO A 120 0.01 -16.80 1.17
C PRO A 120 0.26 -17.52 -0.15
N LYS A 121 -0.34 -18.72 -0.30
CA LYS A 121 -0.27 -19.50 -1.53
C LYS A 121 -0.97 -18.76 -2.68
N LYS A 122 -0.38 -18.84 -3.86
CA LYS A 122 -1.01 -18.34 -5.10
C LYS A 122 -2.20 -19.21 -5.49
N GLY A 123 -3.30 -18.54 -5.87
CA GLY A 123 -4.54 -19.16 -6.36
C GLY A 123 -5.46 -18.13 -7.02
N ASN A 124 -6.76 -18.36 -6.98
CA ASN A 124 -7.75 -17.59 -7.74
C ASN A 124 -8.62 -16.67 -6.88
N VAL A 125 -8.54 -16.74 -5.55
CA VAL A 125 -9.37 -15.93 -4.66
C VAL A 125 -8.82 -14.52 -4.56
N ALA A 126 -9.68 -13.51 -4.73
CA ALA A 126 -9.38 -12.12 -4.41
C ALA A 126 -10.02 -11.77 -3.07
N LEU A 127 -9.23 -11.21 -2.15
CA LEU A 127 -9.67 -10.82 -0.81
C LEU A 127 -9.58 -9.30 -0.65
N LEU A 128 -10.68 -8.69 -0.26
CA LEU A 128 -10.81 -7.28 0.07
C LEU A 128 -11.31 -7.14 1.50
N SER A 129 -10.63 -6.34 2.33
CA SER A 129 -11.07 -6.08 3.71
C SER A 129 -10.54 -4.75 4.23
N GLN A 130 -11.33 -4.07 5.06
CA GLN A 130 -10.87 -2.96 5.88
C GLN A 130 -9.93 -3.46 6.99
N SER A 131 -10.26 -4.63 7.56
CA SER A 131 -9.54 -5.20 8.70
C SER A 131 -8.29 -5.96 8.26
N GLY A 132 -7.12 -5.46 8.62
CA GLY A 132 -5.84 -6.17 8.46
C GLY A 132 -5.80 -7.46 9.28
N ALA A 133 -6.33 -7.44 10.51
CA ALA A 133 -6.36 -8.62 11.38
C ALA A 133 -7.22 -9.77 10.79
N LEU A 134 -8.35 -9.43 10.15
CA LEU A 134 -9.16 -10.44 9.44
C LEU A 134 -8.38 -11.04 8.26
N ILE A 135 -7.65 -10.21 7.52
CA ILE A 135 -6.81 -10.69 6.42
C ILE A 135 -5.73 -11.64 6.95
N ASP A 136 -5.04 -11.28 8.02
CA ASP A 136 -4.00 -12.13 8.62
C ASP A 136 -4.57 -13.47 9.08
N ALA A 137 -5.74 -13.48 9.74
CA ALA A 137 -6.41 -14.71 10.17
C ALA A 137 -6.81 -15.60 8.97
N LEU A 138 -7.34 -14.98 7.89
CA LEU A 138 -7.73 -15.74 6.69
C LEU A 138 -6.51 -16.29 5.94
N ILE A 139 -5.40 -15.55 5.91
CA ILE A 139 -4.14 -16.06 5.33
C ILE A 139 -3.64 -17.26 6.12
N ASP A 140 -3.71 -17.22 7.46
CA ASP A 140 -3.26 -18.28 8.34
C ASP A 140 -4.08 -19.57 8.12
N ILE A 141 -5.40 -19.47 8.20
CA ILE A 141 -6.33 -20.59 7.99
C ILE A 141 -6.19 -21.16 6.56
N SER A 142 -5.97 -20.30 5.57
CA SER A 142 -5.88 -20.74 4.17
C SER A 142 -4.74 -21.71 3.88
N GLY A 143 -3.71 -21.69 4.73
CA GLY A 143 -2.59 -22.63 4.63
C GLY A 143 -3.02 -24.07 4.87
N GLU A 144 -3.92 -24.31 5.82
CA GLU A 144 -4.46 -25.63 6.17
C GLU A 144 -5.45 -26.13 5.11
N ASP A 145 -6.32 -25.24 4.61
CA ASP A 145 -7.38 -25.57 3.65
C ASP A 145 -6.93 -25.55 2.18
N ASN A 146 -5.65 -25.38 1.93
CA ASN A 146 -5.08 -25.31 0.58
C ASN A 146 -5.73 -24.19 -0.31
N LEU A 147 -6.27 -23.15 0.32
CA LEU A 147 -6.86 -22.02 -0.33
C LEU A 147 -5.76 -21.06 -0.83
N GLY A 148 -5.80 -20.71 -2.13
CA GLY A 148 -4.85 -19.80 -2.73
C GLY A 148 -5.48 -18.47 -3.15
N PHE A 149 -4.68 -17.39 -3.04
CA PHE A 149 -5.11 -16.05 -3.40
C PHE A 149 -4.47 -15.57 -4.71
N SER A 150 -5.20 -14.76 -5.43
CA SER A 150 -4.67 -13.99 -6.58
C SER A 150 -4.19 -12.61 -6.13
N LYS A 151 -5.03 -11.95 -5.35
CA LYS A 151 -4.79 -10.61 -4.81
C LYS A 151 -5.42 -10.48 -3.43
N ILE A 152 -4.77 -9.70 -2.56
CA ILE A 152 -5.30 -9.33 -1.25
C ILE A 152 -5.12 -7.83 -1.10
N VAL A 153 -6.16 -7.13 -0.70
CA VAL A 153 -6.13 -5.68 -0.44
C VAL A 153 -6.73 -5.40 0.93
N SER A 154 -5.91 -4.82 1.79
CA SER A 154 -6.41 -4.14 2.98
C SER A 154 -6.53 -2.66 2.63
N TYR A 155 -7.74 -2.12 2.64
CA TYR A 155 -7.95 -0.72 2.28
C TYR A 155 -8.12 0.22 3.48
N GLY A 156 -8.12 -0.31 4.71
CA GLY A 156 -8.08 0.47 5.95
C GLY A 156 -9.23 1.46 6.08
N ASN A 157 -8.92 2.72 6.37
CA ASN A 157 -9.91 3.78 6.58
C ASN A 157 -10.65 4.21 5.30
N GLU A 158 -10.26 3.70 4.13
CA GLU A 158 -10.96 3.98 2.86
C GLU A 158 -11.07 5.49 2.57
N SER A 159 -9.97 6.22 2.77
CA SER A 159 -10.02 7.68 2.70
C SER A 159 -10.20 8.23 1.28
N GLN A 160 -9.69 7.54 0.25
CA GLN A 160 -9.78 7.96 -1.15
C GLN A 160 -10.23 6.85 -2.08
N VAL A 161 -9.43 5.77 -2.24
CA VAL A 161 -9.84 4.61 -3.04
C VAL A 161 -10.78 3.76 -2.20
N ASP A 162 -12.02 3.59 -2.68
CA ASP A 162 -13.11 2.91 -1.97
C ASP A 162 -13.31 1.45 -2.43
N LEU A 163 -14.14 0.72 -1.68
CA LEU A 163 -14.50 -0.66 -2.01
C LEU A 163 -15.10 -0.79 -3.42
N THR A 164 -15.89 0.18 -3.86
CA THR A 164 -16.55 0.14 -5.18
C THR A 164 -15.52 0.16 -6.31
N GLN A 165 -14.50 1.00 -6.18
CA GLN A 165 -13.39 1.08 -7.14
C GLN A 165 -12.58 -0.22 -7.17
N PHE A 166 -12.32 -0.84 -6.02
CA PHE A 166 -11.66 -2.15 -5.98
C PHE A 166 -12.51 -3.24 -6.65
N LEU A 167 -13.83 -3.29 -6.40
CA LEU A 167 -14.72 -4.27 -7.02
C LEU A 167 -14.80 -4.08 -8.54
N GLN A 168 -14.87 -2.85 -9.03
CA GLN A 168 -14.82 -2.55 -10.46
C GLN A 168 -13.51 -3.03 -11.09
N TYR A 169 -12.39 -2.76 -10.43
CA TYR A 169 -11.10 -3.27 -10.89
C TYR A 169 -11.07 -4.79 -10.93
N PHE A 170 -11.53 -5.49 -9.88
CA PHE A 170 -11.49 -6.95 -9.86
C PHE A 170 -12.44 -7.57 -10.89
N LYS A 171 -13.60 -6.97 -11.14
CA LYS A 171 -14.52 -7.37 -12.20
C LYS A 171 -13.83 -7.33 -13.57
N ASN A 172 -13.05 -6.31 -13.82
CA ASN A 172 -12.33 -6.11 -15.08
C ASN A 172 -11.01 -6.88 -15.14
N ALA A 173 -10.42 -7.21 -14.00
CA ALA A 173 -9.13 -7.90 -13.86
C ALA A 173 -9.22 -9.44 -13.91
N ALA A 174 -10.39 -10.01 -14.24
CA ALA A 174 -10.49 -11.41 -14.70
C ALA A 174 -9.63 -11.64 -15.96
N VAL A 175 -9.28 -10.55 -16.66
CA VAL A 175 -8.22 -10.47 -17.65
C VAL A 175 -6.99 -9.86 -16.97
N ALA A 176 -5.88 -10.59 -16.96
CA ALA A 176 -4.63 -10.26 -16.24
C ALA A 176 -4.09 -8.84 -16.53
N GLN A 177 -4.52 -7.86 -15.73
CA GLN A 177 -4.01 -6.50 -15.83
C GLN A 177 -3.11 -6.14 -14.63
N PRO A 178 -2.02 -5.38 -14.83
CA PRO A 178 -1.13 -4.96 -13.75
C PRO A 178 -1.82 -3.99 -12.78
N ILE A 179 -1.37 -3.92 -11.53
CA ILE A 179 -1.88 -2.96 -10.52
C ILE A 179 -1.81 -1.50 -11.04
N SER A 180 -0.84 -1.19 -11.91
CA SER A 180 -0.76 0.12 -12.56
C SER A 180 -2.00 0.50 -13.37
N SER A 181 -2.85 -0.46 -13.75
CA SER A 181 -4.13 -0.21 -14.42
C SER A 181 -5.31 -0.07 -13.45
N MET A 182 -5.11 -0.26 -12.13
CA MET A 182 -6.10 0.14 -11.11
C MET A 182 -6.19 1.65 -10.95
N LEU A 183 -5.12 2.29 -11.38
CA LEU A 183 -4.95 3.69 -11.23
C LEU A 183 -5.36 4.28 -12.57
N PRO A 184 -6.38 5.16 -12.62
CA PRO A 184 -6.72 5.83 -13.86
C PRO A 184 -5.55 6.74 -14.26
N PHE A 185 -4.73 6.27 -15.16
CA PHE A 185 -3.70 7.02 -15.86
C PHE A 185 -4.10 7.22 -17.29
#